data_c70a27b049cd7aacff017a07eb31a365
#
_entry.id   c70a27b049cd7aacff017a07eb31a365
#
_cell.length_a   1.000
_cell.length_b   1.000
_cell.length_c   1.000
_cell.angle_alpha   90.00
_cell.angle_beta   90.00
_cell.angle_gamma   90.00
#
_symmetry.space_group_name_H-M   'P 1'
#
loop_
_entity.id
_entity.type
_entity.pdbx_description
1 polymer ?
#
loop_
_entity_poly.entity_id
_entity_poly.type
_entity_poly.pdbx_seq_one_letter_code
_entity_poly.pdbx_strand_id
1 'polypeptide(L)'
;FNAPFDASHAGRLGNTVLVNGRVPESFALDAGERIRLRLINAANARIFRLNFEGHSPQAIALDGHPVVPHLVSGGLRLGPGMRADLLLEASGELGRRYVVTDDFFPGRAYRLLELAYTHKRSPARMLPAPQLPPNPLAAPDLARAERIKLVLGGGAMRPRQPQGLWTINGQSPRGHAHEPMFRLKRGRSYLFEVHNDTAWHHPFHLHGVAFRALTEPHQPWRDTALVDPAARAEFAFVADNPGDWMVHCHVLEHQEAGLMGVVRIE
;
A
#
# COMPACT_ATOMS: atom_id res chain seq x y z
N PHE A 1 -9.56 18.16 -7.17
CA PHE A 1 -9.26 17.05 -8.12
C PHE A 1 -9.24 17.50 -9.60
N ASN A 2 -9.32 18.80 -9.92
CA ASN A 2 -9.52 19.27 -11.30
C ASN A 2 -8.25 19.82 -11.99
N ALA A 3 -7.07 19.66 -11.40
CA ALA A 3 -5.83 20.05 -12.08
C ALA A 3 -5.46 18.97 -13.10
N PRO A 4 -5.49 19.27 -14.42
CA PRO A 4 -5.20 18.28 -15.47
C PRO A 4 -3.83 17.63 -15.33
N PHE A 5 -2.86 18.37 -14.79
CA PHE A 5 -1.51 17.87 -14.55
C PHE A 5 -1.53 16.81 -13.43
N ASP A 6 -2.17 17.08 -12.29
CA ASP A 6 -2.27 16.13 -11.18
C ASP A 6 -3.00 14.85 -11.64
N ALA A 7 -4.12 15.01 -12.34
CA ALA A 7 -4.90 13.88 -12.82
C ALA A 7 -4.12 12.99 -13.80
N SER A 8 -3.24 13.56 -14.64
CA SER A 8 -2.53 12.81 -15.69
C SER A 8 -1.15 12.28 -15.30
N HIS A 9 -0.61 12.68 -14.14
CA HIS A 9 0.75 12.32 -13.67
C HIS A 9 0.68 11.51 -12.39
N ALA A 10 1.40 11.94 -11.35
CA ALA A 10 1.53 11.20 -10.10
C ALA A 10 0.38 11.43 -9.10
N GLY A 11 -0.64 12.18 -9.48
CA GLY A 11 -1.66 12.68 -8.57
C GLY A 11 -1.19 13.90 -7.78
N ARG A 12 -2.06 14.41 -6.90
CA ARG A 12 -1.78 15.59 -6.07
C ARG A 12 -0.91 15.22 -4.86
N LEU A 13 0.39 15.44 -4.98
CA LEU A 13 1.35 15.09 -3.92
C LEU A 13 1.28 16.04 -2.70
N GLY A 14 0.85 17.28 -2.90
CA GLY A 14 0.84 18.32 -1.87
C GLY A 14 2.26 18.80 -1.47
N ASN A 15 2.32 19.92 -0.76
CA ASN A 15 3.58 20.54 -0.31
C ASN A 15 3.83 20.34 1.19
N THR A 16 2.81 19.91 1.93
CA THR A 16 2.89 19.71 3.39
C THR A 16 2.49 18.27 3.70
N VAL A 17 3.35 17.59 4.44
CA VAL A 17 3.06 16.25 4.97
C VAL A 17 2.61 16.40 6.42
N LEU A 18 1.51 15.76 6.75
CA LEU A 18 0.97 15.73 8.11
C LEU A 18 1.11 14.31 8.69
N VAL A 19 1.45 14.21 9.95
CA VAL A 19 1.36 12.97 10.74
C VAL A 19 0.35 13.22 11.85
N ASN A 20 -0.68 12.39 11.93
CA ASN A 20 -1.81 12.58 12.86
C ASN A 20 -2.44 13.98 12.80
N GLY A 21 -2.58 14.52 11.58
CA GLY A 21 -3.20 15.83 11.34
C GLY A 21 -2.34 17.06 11.68
N ARG A 22 -1.06 16.87 11.99
CA ARG A 22 -0.12 17.96 12.36
C ARG A 22 1.15 17.86 11.54
N VAL A 23 1.82 18.99 11.32
CA VAL A 23 3.20 18.99 10.80
C VAL A 23 4.07 18.25 11.82
N PRO A 24 4.76 17.18 11.42
CA PRO A 24 5.47 16.34 12.37
C PRO A 24 6.77 17.03 12.83
N GLU A 25 7.05 16.96 14.13
CA GLU A 25 8.30 17.42 14.71
C GLU A 25 9.09 16.24 15.28
N SER A 26 8.60 15.66 16.35
CA SER A 26 9.24 14.54 17.00
C SER A 26 8.24 13.59 17.65
N PHE A 27 8.67 12.35 17.81
CA PHE A 27 8.00 11.31 18.57
C PHE A 27 8.92 10.92 19.74
N ALA A 28 8.46 11.17 20.96
CA ALA A 28 9.24 10.90 22.16
C ALA A 28 9.23 9.42 22.53
N LEU A 29 10.38 8.86 22.90
CA LEU A 29 10.54 7.47 23.38
C LEU A 29 11.51 7.40 24.56
N ASP A 30 11.31 6.40 25.41
CA ASP A 30 12.30 6.02 26.42
C ASP A 30 13.18 4.88 25.89
N ALA A 31 14.48 4.94 26.16
CA ALA A 31 15.39 3.87 25.73
C ALA A 31 14.99 2.54 26.38
N GLY A 32 14.96 1.46 25.61
CA GLY A 32 14.53 0.12 26.04
C GLY A 32 13.04 -0.15 25.85
N GLU A 33 12.24 0.82 25.41
CA GLU A 33 10.86 0.56 25.02
C GLU A 33 10.76 -0.31 23.78
N ARG A 34 9.68 -1.09 23.71
CA ARG A 34 9.25 -1.79 22.50
C ARG A 34 7.93 -1.19 22.05
N ILE A 35 7.91 -0.67 20.85
CA ILE A 35 6.78 0.10 20.32
C ILE A 35 6.20 -0.56 19.07
N ARG A 36 4.89 -0.69 19.03
CA ARG A 36 4.16 -1.03 17.81
C ARG A 36 3.77 0.26 17.09
N LEU A 37 4.46 0.57 16.00
CA LEU A 37 4.11 1.67 15.12
C LEU A 37 3.05 1.18 14.13
N ARG A 38 1.88 1.81 14.14
CA ARG A 38 0.80 1.53 13.20
C ARG A 38 0.76 2.65 12.17
N LEU A 39 1.30 2.38 11.01
CA LEU A 39 1.45 3.33 9.91
C LEU A 39 0.31 3.16 8.91
N ILE A 40 -0.35 4.25 8.58
CA ILE A 40 -1.43 4.32 7.59
C ILE A 40 -1.11 5.46 6.64
N ASN A 41 -0.94 5.17 5.36
CA ASN A 41 -0.81 6.21 4.37
C ASN A 41 -2.20 6.68 3.92
N ALA A 42 -2.64 7.80 4.46
CA ALA A 42 -3.92 8.45 4.15
C ALA A 42 -3.77 9.63 3.17
N ALA A 43 -2.61 9.75 2.49
CA ALA A 43 -2.41 10.80 1.48
C ALA A 43 -3.19 10.49 0.20
N ASN A 44 -3.61 11.53 -0.55
CA ASN A 44 -4.31 11.37 -1.81
C ASN A 44 -3.50 10.61 -2.87
N ALA A 45 -2.19 10.92 -2.96
CA ALA A 45 -1.33 10.38 -4.01
C ALA A 45 0.11 10.11 -3.56
N ARG A 46 0.55 10.70 -2.44
CA ARG A 46 1.95 10.60 -2.02
C ARG A 46 2.30 9.19 -1.59
N ILE A 47 3.33 8.65 -2.20
CA ILE A 47 3.96 7.39 -1.79
C ILE A 47 5.14 7.75 -0.90
N PHE A 48 5.34 6.98 0.17
CA PHE A 48 6.47 7.13 1.09
C PHE A 48 7.42 5.94 0.95
N ARG A 49 8.72 6.19 1.16
CA ARG A 49 9.73 5.18 1.48
C ARG A 49 10.42 5.60 2.77
N LEU A 50 10.01 4.99 3.88
CA LEU A 50 10.43 5.40 5.21
C LEU A 50 11.69 4.65 5.64
N ASN A 51 12.71 5.41 6.01
CA ASN A 51 13.95 4.89 6.58
C ASN A 51 14.10 5.40 8.01
N PHE A 52 14.52 4.53 8.91
CA PHE A 52 14.63 4.78 10.34
C PHE A 52 16.10 4.81 10.74
N GLU A 53 16.70 6.00 10.87
CA GLU A 53 18.10 6.15 11.27
C GLU A 53 18.39 5.39 12.57
N GLY A 54 19.44 4.58 12.58
CA GLY A 54 19.90 3.85 13.77
C GLY A 54 18.94 2.76 14.29
N HIS A 55 17.86 2.47 13.58
CA HIS A 55 16.86 1.48 13.98
C HIS A 55 16.56 0.49 12.85
N SER A 56 16.21 -0.73 13.25
CA SER A 56 15.85 -1.82 12.34
C SER A 56 14.46 -2.36 12.70
N PRO A 57 13.37 -1.65 12.35
CA PRO A 57 12.03 -2.09 12.68
C PRO A 57 11.67 -3.37 11.95
N GLN A 58 10.81 -4.19 12.56
CA GLN A 58 10.29 -5.43 11.99
C GLN A 58 8.84 -5.24 11.58
N ALA A 59 8.48 -5.59 10.36
CA ALA A 59 7.07 -5.68 9.96
C ALA A 59 6.43 -6.88 10.65
N ILE A 60 5.27 -6.68 11.30
CA ILE A 60 4.49 -7.71 11.97
C ILE A 60 3.08 -7.85 11.41
N ALA A 61 2.58 -6.83 10.71
CA ALA A 61 1.36 -6.90 9.92
C ALA A 61 1.43 -5.96 8.72
N LEU A 62 0.80 -6.33 7.62
CA LEU A 62 0.63 -5.53 6.41
C LEU A 62 -0.87 -5.51 6.06
N ASP A 63 -1.41 -4.33 5.82
CA ASP A 63 -2.85 -4.08 5.52
C ASP A 63 -3.81 -4.75 6.53
N GLY A 64 -3.39 -4.83 7.80
CA GLY A 64 -4.15 -5.48 8.86
C GLY A 64 -3.99 -7.01 8.92
N HIS A 65 -3.20 -7.61 8.03
CA HIS A 65 -2.92 -9.04 8.00
C HIS A 65 -1.57 -9.35 8.66
N PRO A 66 -1.53 -10.28 9.62
CA PRO A 66 -0.28 -10.73 10.25
C PRO A 66 0.71 -11.27 9.21
N VAL A 67 1.97 -10.93 9.41
CA VAL A 67 3.09 -11.53 8.67
C VAL A 67 4.07 -12.18 9.63
N VAL A 68 4.88 -13.13 9.15
CA VAL A 68 6.04 -13.57 9.89
C VAL A 68 6.94 -12.36 10.13
N PRO A 69 7.30 -12.04 11.39
CA PRO A 69 8.12 -10.88 11.69
C PRO A 69 9.42 -10.87 10.87
N HIS A 70 9.67 -9.80 10.13
CA HIS A 70 10.86 -9.65 9.31
C HIS A 70 11.35 -8.21 9.28
N LEU A 71 12.66 -8.02 9.16
CA LEU A 71 13.27 -6.69 9.09
C LEU A 71 12.81 -5.93 7.85
N VAL A 72 12.51 -4.66 8.04
CA VAL A 72 12.26 -3.74 6.93
C VAL A 72 13.62 -3.28 6.39
N SER A 73 14.09 -3.93 5.33
CA SER A 73 15.34 -3.56 4.66
C SER A 73 15.08 -2.72 3.43
N GLY A 74 15.93 -1.70 3.19
CA GLY A 74 15.79 -0.82 2.02
C GLY A 74 14.65 0.19 2.09
N GLY A 75 14.10 0.44 3.27
CA GLY A 75 13.00 1.36 3.53
C GLY A 75 11.61 0.74 3.34
N LEU A 76 10.65 1.19 4.13
CA LEU A 76 9.26 0.78 4.05
C LEU A 76 8.54 1.58 2.98
N ARG A 77 8.09 0.94 1.91
CA ARG A 77 7.26 1.58 0.88
C ARG A 77 5.79 1.50 1.27
N LEU A 78 5.12 2.66 1.29
CA LEU A 78 3.70 2.81 1.57
C LEU A 78 3.04 3.70 0.52
N GLY A 79 2.29 3.12 -0.39
CA GLY A 79 1.39 3.85 -1.27
C GLY A 79 0.10 4.28 -0.55
N PRO A 80 -0.68 5.22 -1.11
CA PRO A 80 -2.01 5.54 -0.62
C PRO A 80 -2.86 4.30 -0.34
N GLY A 81 -3.54 4.27 0.80
CA GLY A 81 -4.35 3.13 1.26
C GLY A 81 -3.57 2.00 1.92
N MET A 82 -2.26 1.89 1.74
CA MET A 82 -1.45 0.85 2.37
C MET A 82 -1.23 1.12 3.85
N ARG A 83 -1.15 0.05 4.63
CA ARG A 83 -0.90 0.09 6.06
C ARG A 83 0.20 -0.90 6.43
N ALA A 84 0.96 -0.56 7.47
CA ALA A 84 1.96 -1.47 8.05
C ALA A 84 2.03 -1.30 9.56
N ASP A 85 2.12 -2.41 10.27
CA ASP A 85 2.44 -2.41 11.68
C ASP A 85 3.89 -2.86 11.87
N LEU A 86 4.69 -1.99 12.45
CA LEU A 86 6.10 -2.25 12.71
C LEU A 86 6.35 -2.40 14.21
N LEU A 87 7.19 -3.34 14.56
CA LEU A 87 7.76 -3.43 15.88
C LEU A 87 9.11 -2.71 15.88
N LEU A 88 9.22 -1.66 16.68
CA LEU A 88 10.42 -0.86 16.86
C LEU A 88 10.99 -1.12 18.27
N GLU A 89 12.25 -1.56 18.34
CA GLU A 89 13.02 -1.59 19.58
C GLU A 89 13.68 -0.22 19.77
N ALA A 90 13.39 0.45 20.86
CA ALA A 90 14.00 1.74 21.19
C ALA A 90 15.42 1.54 21.72
N SER A 91 16.36 1.23 20.83
CA SER A 91 17.76 0.91 21.14
C SER A 91 18.70 2.13 21.10
N GLY A 92 18.16 3.33 20.91
CA GLY A 92 18.95 4.55 20.78
C GLY A 92 19.52 5.06 22.11
N GLU A 93 20.42 6.03 22.01
CA GLU A 93 21.09 6.68 23.13
C GLU A 93 20.18 7.69 23.82
N LEU A 94 20.26 7.81 25.13
CA LEU A 94 19.51 8.79 25.94
C LEU A 94 19.76 10.22 25.45
N GLY A 95 18.69 11.00 25.28
CA GLY A 95 18.76 12.40 24.85
C GLY A 95 19.08 12.61 23.37
N ARG A 96 19.41 11.55 22.63
CA ARG A 96 19.70 11.62 21.19
C ARG A 96 18.41 11.67 20.36
N ARG A 97 18.51 12.26 19.18
CA ARG A 97 17.46 12.30 18.17
C ARG A 97 17.90 11.53 16.94
N TYR A 98 17.02 10.73 16.39
CA TYR A 98 17.23 9.95 15.17
C TYR A 98 16.16 10.33 14.15
N VAL A 99 16.56 10.45 12.90
CA VAL A 99 15.67 10.95 11.86
C VAL A 99 14.91 9.78 11.20
N VAL A 100 13.62 9.96 11.02
CA VAL A 100 12.85 9.17 10.06
C VAL A 100 12.74 9.98 8.78
N THR A 101 13.30 9.45 7.69
CA THR A 101 13.31 10.11 6.38
C THR A 101 12.31 9.48 5.42
N ASP A 102 11.73 10.28 4.54
CA ASP A 102 11.12 9.81 3.30
C ASP A 102 12.05 10.12 2.13
N ASP A 103 12.43 9.11 1.38
CA ASP A 103 13.29 9.22 0.21
C ASP A 103 12.69 8.55 -1.04
N PHE A 104 11.36 8.38 -1.09
CA PHE A 104 10.71 7.73 -2.21
C PHE A 104 11.03 8.40 -3.56
N PHE A 105 11.03 9.74 -3.60
CA PHE A 105 11.36 10.48 -4.82
C PHE A 105 12.86 10.75 -4.89
N PRO A 106 13.58 10.24 -5.91
CA PRO A 106 15.02 10.45 -6.05
C PRO A 106 15.38 11.93 -6.01
N GLY A 107 16.43 12.27 -5.23
CA GLY A 107 16.91 13.64 -5.08
C GLY A 107 15.99 14.57 -4.28
N ARG A 108 14.93 14.05 -3.67
CA ARG A 108 13.96 14.81 -2.86
C ARG A 108 13.73 14.21 -1.49
N ALA A 109 14.74 13.53 -0.96
CA ALA A 109 14.68 13.01 0.41
C ALA A 109 14.53 14.17 1.42
N TYR A 110 13.70 13.96 2.43
CA TYR A 110 13.49 14.93 3.49
C TYR A 110 13.24 14.24 4.83
N ARG A 111 13.50 14.98 5.91
CA ARG A 111 13.16 14.56 7.25
C ARG A 111 11.64 14.59 7.41
N LEU A 112 11.05 13.42 7.69
CA LEU A 112 9.63 13.33 8.01
C LEU A 112 9.38 13.70 9.47
N LEU A 113 10.06 13.04 10.42
CA LEU A 113 10.00 13.30 11.85
C LEU A 113 11.27 12.83 12.54
N GLU A 114 11.41 13.14 13.83
CA GLU A 114 12.49 12.66 14.68
C GLU A 114 11.97 11.69 15.75
N LEU A 115 12.71 10.62 16.00
CA LEU A 115 12.58 9.79 17.18
C LEU A 115 13.43 10.44 18.28
N ALA A 116 12.80 11.08 19.25
CA ALA A 116 13.46 11.86 20.31
C ALA A 116 13.56 11.03 21.57
N TYR A 117 14.75 10.53 21.87
CA TYR A 117 14.99 9.77 23.09
C TYR A 117 14.99 10.69 24.30
N THR A 118 14.21 10.34 25.32
CA THR A 118 14.21 11.04 26.61
C THR A 118 15.47 10.65 27.41
N HIS A 119 15.62 11.24 28.61
CA HIS A 119 16.66 10.85 29.56
C HIS A 119 16.25 9.66 30.44
N LYS A 120 15.14 9.00 30.13
CA LYS A 120 14.64 7.84 30.85
C LYS A 120 15.00 6.53 30.13
N ARG A 121 15.09 5.47 30.91
CA ARG A 121 15.29 4.12 30.40
C ARG A 121 14.21 3.21 30.95
N SER A 122 13.47 2.60 30.07
CA SER A 122 12.57 1.49 30.38
C SER A 122 13.36 0.20 30.58
N PRO A 123 12.91 -0.72 31.47
CA PRO A 123 13.52 -2.04 31.57
C PRO A 123 13.44 -2.76 30.21
N ALA A 124 14.58 -3.01 29.60
CA ALA A 124 14.63 -3.74 28.33
C ALA A 124 14.06 -5.14 28.51
N ARG A 125 13.01 -5.48 27.79
CA ARG A 125 12.46 -6.83 27.72
C ARG A 125 12.88 -7.44 26.40
N MET A 126 13.96 -8.22 26.44
CA MET A 126 14.41 -9.04 25.29
C MET A 126 13.43 -10.20 25.06
N LEU A 127 12.27 -9.91 24.52
CA LEU A 127 11.29 -10.91 24.13
C LEU A 127 11.34 -11.10 22.60
N PRO A 128 11.07 -12.29 22.08
CA PRO A 128 10.86 -12.47 20.65
C PRO A 128 9.77 -11.52 20.12
N ALA A 129 9.82 -11.17 18.84
CA ALA A 129 8.73 -10.45 18.23
C ALA A 129 7.42 -11.23 18.38
N PRO A 130 6.30 -10.59 18.79
CA PRO A 130 5.04 -11.31 18.97
C PRO A 130 4.55 -11.80 17.61
N GLN A 131 4.23 -13.09 17.55
CA GLN A 131 3.51 -13.64 16.42
C GLN A 131 2.02 -13.35 16.60
N LEU A 132 1.48 -12.52 15.73
CA LEU A 132 0.06 -12.20 15.76
C LEU A 132 -0.77 -13.40 15.27
N PRO A 133 -1.99 -13.60 15.80
CA PRO A 133 -2.84 -14.69 15.34
C PRO A 133 -3.21 -14.48 13.86
N PRO A 134 -3.23 -15.55 13.05
CA PRO A 134 -3.58 -15.44 11.64
C PRO A 134 -5.05 -15.04 11.46
N ASN A 135 -5.34 -14.28 10.41
CA ASN A 135 -6.71 -14.05 9.97
C ASN A 135 -7.28 -15.35 9.35
N PRO A 136 -8.56 -15.66 9.57
CA PRO A 136 -9.20 -16.88 9.07
C PRO A 136 -9.57 -16.74 7.57
N LEU A 137 -8.58 -16.48 6.72
CA LEU A 137 -8.76 -16.35 5.26
C LEU A 137 -8.54 -17.69 4.58
N ALA A 138 -9.42 -18.01 3.63
CA ALA A 138 -9.25 -19.19 2.80
C ALA A 138 -8.05 -19.00 1.85
N ALA A 139 -7.13 -19.96 1.86
CA ALA A 139 -6.00 -19.94 0.95
C ALA A 139 -6.47 -20.22 -0.49
N PRO A 140 -6.07 -19.42 -1.50
CA PRO A 140 -6.41 -19.68 -2.88
C PRO A 140 -5.70 -20.94 -3.40
N ASP A 141 -6.44 -21.79 -4.13
CA ASP A 141 -5.90 -22.93 -4.87
C ASP A 141 -5.28 -22.42 -6.18
N LEU A 142 -3.97 -22.21 -6.18
CA LEU A 142 -3.25 -21.64 -7.33
C LEU A 142 -3.25 -22.58 -8.55
N ALA A 143 -3.39 -23.90 -8.35
CA ALA A 143 -3.42 -24.87 -9.44
C ALA A 143 -4.75 -24.82 -10.21
N ARG A 144 -5.83 -24.39 -9.56
CA ARG A 144 -7.18 -24.29 -10.13
C ARG A 144 -7.67 -22.86 -10.25
N ALA A 145 -6.85 -21.87 -9.90
CA ALA A 145 -7.22 -20.46 -9.97
C ALA A 145 -7.48 -20.04 -11.42
N GLU A 146 -8.62 -19.41 -11.64
CA GLU A 146 -8.91 -18.77 -12.92
C GLU A 146 -8.08 -17.50 -13.05
N ARG A 147 -7.33 -17.38 -14.16
CA ARG A 147 -6.44 -16.24 -14.40
C ARG A 147 -7.18 -15.14 -15.13
N ILE A 148 -7.13 -13.94 -14.59
CA ILE A 148 -7.76 -12.75 -15.15
C ILE A 148 -6.69 -11.67 -15.32
N LYS A 149 -6.49 -11.24 -16.57
CA LYS A 149 -5.52 -10.20 -16.90
C LYS A 149 -6.14 -8.81 -16.74
N LEU A 150 -5.46 -7.95 -15.96
CA LEU A 150 -5.77 -6.54 -15.83
C LEU A 150 -4.61 -5.70 -16.34
N VAL A 151 -4.86 -4.87 -17.33
CA VAL A 151 -3.88 -3.91 -17.86
C VAL A 151 -4.28 -2.52 -17.39
N LEU A 152 -3.45 -1.93 -16.53
CA LEU A 152 -3.58 -0.53 -16.14
C LEU A 152 -2.95 0.34 -17.22
N GLY A 153 -3.73 1.23 -17.82
CA GLY A 153 -3.30 2.03 -18.96
C GLY A 153 -3.65 3.51 -18.83
N GLY A 154 -3.00 4.34 -19.63
CA GLY A 154 -3.25 5.78 -19.67
C GLY A 154 -2.17 6.66 -19.05
N GLY A 155 -2.56 7.89 -18.67
CA GLY A 155 -1.66 8.91 -18.14
C GLY A 155 -0.93 9.73 -19.20
N ALA A 156 -0.21 10.77 -18.76
CA ALA A 156 0.39 11.78 -19.64
C ALA A 156 1.43 11.25 -20.63
N MET A 157 2.13 10.17 -20.30
CA MET A 157 3.22 9.60 -21.11
C MET A 157 2.72 8.57 -22.14
N ARG A 158 1.42 8.43 -22.31
CA ARG A 158 0.78 7.52 -23.27
C ARG A 158 -0.20 8.26 -24.18
N PRO A 159 -0.48 7.76 -25.39
CA PRO A 159 -1.53 8.31 -26.22
C PRO A 159 -2.87 8.35 -25.48
N ARG A 160 -3.57 9.49 -25.59
CA ARG A 160 -4.87 9.65 -24.94
C ARG A 160 -5.85 8.61 -25.47
N GLN A 161 -6.44 7.86 -24.57
CA GLN A 161 -7.43 6.84 -24.93
C GLN A 161 -8.82 7.48 -25.08
N PRO A 162 -9.62 7.07 -26.07
CA PRO A 162 -10.95 7.64 -26.29
C PRO A 162 -11.89 7.47 -25.09
N GLN A 163 -11.68 6.40 -24.29
CA GLN A 163 -12.54 6.03 -23.16
C GLN A 163 -12.27 6.83 -21.89
N GLY A 164 -11.06 7.38 -21.72
CA GLY A 164 -10.71 8.13 -20.52
C GLY A 164 -9.22 8.40 -20.40
N LEU A 165 -8.85 9.16 -19.37
CA LEU A 165 -7.45 9.47 -19.07
C LEU A 165 -6.71 8.25 -18.52
N TRP A 166 -7.38 7.46 -17.68
CA TRP A 166 -6.90 6.21 -17.14
C TRP A 166 -7.89 5.08 -17.43
N THR A 167 -7.40 3.86 -17.57
CA THR A 167 -8.22 2.71 -17.94
C THR A 167 -7.75 1.43 -17.24
N ILE A 168 -8.68 0.51 -17.03
CA ILE A 168 -8.40 -0.91 -16.79
C ILE A 168 -8.88 -1.66 -18.04
N ASN A 169 -7.99 -2.43 -18.70
CA ASN A 169 -8.28 -3.15 -19.95
C ASN A 169 -8.89 -2.24 -21.04
N GLY A 170 -8.41 -0.99 -21.14
CA GLY A 170 -8.92 -0.01 -22.10
C GLY A 170 -10.30 0.58 -21.74
N GLN A 171 -10.89 0.21 -20.62
CA GLN A 171 -12.19 0.71 -20.15
C GLN A 171 -11.99 1.74 -19.05
N SER A 172 -12.80 2.78 -19.08
CA SER A 172 -12.89 3.83 -18.06
C SER A 172 -14.36 4.05 -17.76
N PRO A 173 -14.87 3.58 -16.62
CA PRO A 173 -16.26 3.76 -16.25
C PRO A 173 -16.61 5.24 -16.12
N ARG A 174 -17.84 5.61 -16.52
CA ARG A 174 -18.37 6.97 -16.39
C ARG A 174 -19.65 6.94 -15.57
N GLY A 175 -19.73 7.82 -14.57
CA GLY A 175 -20.91 7.93 -13.71
C GLY A 175 -20.97 6.87 -12.60
N HIS A 176 -22.14 6.70 -11.97
CA HIS A 176 -22.33 5.87 -10.78
C HIS A 176 -22.83 4.44 -11.07
N ALA A 177 -23.33 4.18 -12.27
CA ALA A 177 -23.78 2.85 -12.68
C ALA A 177 -22.67 2.13 -13.45
N HIS A 178 -22.05 1.15 -12.82
CA HIS A 178 -20.97 0.41 -13.44
C HIS A 178 -21.41 -1.02 -13.71
N GLU A 179 -21.45 -1.39 -14.99
CA GLU A 179 -21.52 -2.80 -15.34
C GLU A 179 -20.22 -3.50 -14.87
N PRO A 180 -20.34 -4.67 -14.24
CA PRO A 180 -19.15 -5.38 -13.76
C PRO A 180 -18.25 -5.75 -14.92
N MET A 181 -16.95 -5.41 -14.78
CA MET A 181 -15.90 -5.82 -15.73
C MET A 181 -15.70 -7.32 -15.70
N PHE A 182 -15.87 -7.92 -14.53
CA PHE A 182 -15.70 -9.35 -14.30
C PHE A 182 -16.80 -9.87 -13.39
N ARG A 183 -17.30 -11.08 -13.71
CA ARG A 183 -18.22 -11.85 -12.87
C ARG A 183 -17.49 -13.07 -12.34
N LEU A 184 -17.37 -13.16 -11.03
CA LEU A 184 -16.64 -14.22 -10.33
C LEU A 184 -17.63 -15.13 -9.62
N LYS A 185 -17.41 -16.43 -9.72
CA LYS A 185 -18.20 -17.43 -8.99
C LYS A 185 -17.72 -17.50 -7.54
N ARG A 186 -18.68 -17.39 -6.62
CA ARG A 186 -18.41 -17.49 -5.19
C ARG A 186 -17.70 -18.80 -4.84
N GLY A 187 -16.74 -18.75 -3.94
CA GLY A 187 -15.95 -19.87 -3.43
C GLY A 187 -14.85 -20.36 -4.37
N ARG A 188 -14.69 -19.78 -5.57
CA ARG A 188 -13.59 -20.15 -6.48
C ARG A 188 -12.35 -19.30 -6.22
N SER A 189 -11.20 -19.87 -6.55
CA SER A 189 -9.92 -19.17 -6.54
C SER A 189 -9.69 -18.43 -7.85
N TYR A 190 -9.18 -17.20 -7.74
CA TYR A 190 -8.82 -16.33 -8.86
C TYR A 190 -7.41 -15.81 -8.71
N LEU A 191 -6.75 -15.57 -9.84
CA LEU A 191 -5.46 -14.92 -9.94
C LEU A 191 -5.58 -13.70 -10.86
N PHE A 192 -5.49 -12.51 -10.28
CA PHE A 192 -5.37 -11.28 -11.06
C PHE A 192 -3.91 -11.09 -11.49
N GLU A 193 -3.68 -11.11 -12.79
CA GLU A 193 -2.40 -10.80 -13.43
C GLU A 193 -2.42 -9.31 -13.81
N VAL A 194 -1.94 -8.46 -12.91
CA VAL A 194 -1.95 -7.01 -13.10
C VAL A 194 -0.70 -6.58 -13.84
N HIS A 195 -0.86 -5.92 -14.97
CA HIS A 195 0.20 -5.31 -15.75
C HIS A 195 0.03 -3.79 -15.73
N ASN A 196 0.98 -3.09 -15.14
CA ASN A 196 1.02 -1.64 -15.17
C ASN A 196 1.70 -1.18 -16.47
N ASP A 197 0.90 -0.87 -17.50
CA ASP A 197 1.39 -0.32 -18.77
C ASP A 197 1.38 1.21 -18.76
N THR A 198 1.83 1.81 -17.65
CA THR A 198 1.94 3.26 -17.48
C THR A 198 3.32 3.66 -16.98
N ALA A 199 3.60 4.96 -16.98
CA ALA A 199 4.83 5.52 -16.40
C ALA A 199 4.71 5.82 -14.89
N TRP A 200 3.61 5.44 -14.24
CA TRP A 200 3.27 5.87 -12.90
C TRP A 200 3.07 4.66 -11.97
N HIS A 201 3.32 4.88 -10.68
CA HIS A 201 3.01 3.90 -9.65
C HIS A 201 1.50 3.87 -9.38
N HIS A 202 0.96 2.67 -9.20
CA HIS A 202 -0.45 2.50 -8.85
C HIS A 202 -0.59 1.63 -7.59
N PRO A 203 -1.03 2.20 -6.44
CA PRO A 203 -1.53 1.39 -5.34
C PRO A 203 -2.84 0.73 -5.79
N PHE A 204 -2.74 -0.51 -6.20
CA PHE A 204 -3.88 -1.33 -6.64
C PHE A 204 -4.66 -1.80 -5.42
N HIS A 205 -5.95 -1.51 -5.39
CA HIS A 205 -6.85 -1.90 -4.30
C HIS A 205 -8.05 -2.67 -4.84
N LEU A 206 -8.44 -3.72 -4.11
CA LEU A 206 -9.64 -4.50 -4.38
C LEU A 206 -10.50 -4.53 -3.13
N HIS A 207 -11.72 -4.00 -3.24
CA HIS A 207 -12.70 -4.03 -2.17
C HIS A 207 -13.21 -5.45 -1.92
N GLY A 208 -13.68 -5.70 -0.70
CA GLY A 208 -14.44 -6.88 -0.32
C GLY A 208 -13.67 -8.16 -0.12
N VAL A 209 -12.45 -8.27 -0.61
CA VAL A 209 -11.59 -9.44 -0.45
C VAL A 209 -10.14 -9.04 -0.15
N ALA A 210 -9.44 -9.88 0.60
CA ALA A 210 -7.99 -9.80 0.71
C ALA A 210 -7.34 -10.78 -0.28
N PHE A 211 -6.16 -10.43 -0.77
CA PHE A 211 -5.41 -11.25 -1.74
C PHE A 211 -3.99 -11.55 -1.25
N ARG A 212 -3.44 -12.67 -1.71
CA ARG A 212 -2.01 -13.00 -1.59
C ARG A 212 -1.25 -12.25 -2.68
N ALA A 213 -0.32 -11.37 -2.30
CA ALA A 213 0.54 -10.65 -3.23
C ALA A 213 1.74 -11.53 -3.63
N LEU A 214 1.57 -12.38 -4.66
CA LEU A 214 2.52 -13.45 -4.99
C LEU A 214 3.87 -12.94 -5.50
N THR A 215 3.92 -11.73 -6.04
CA THR A 215 5.15 -11.09 -6.52
C THR A 215 5.92 -10.33 -5.43
N GLU A 216 5.32 -10.14 -4.25
CA GLU A 216 6.01 -9.54 -3.11
C GLU A 216 6.81 -10.58 -2.30
N PRO A 217 7.93 -10.18 -1.66
CA PRO A 217 8.63 -11.03 -0.71
C PRO A 217 7.68 -11.56 0.37
N HIS A 218 7.84 -12.82 0.77
CA HIS A 218 6.99 -13.52 1.75
C HIS A 218 5.52 -13.67 1.34
N GLN A 219 5.13 -13.21 0.16
CA GLN A 219 3.77 -13.31 -0.38
C GLN A 219 2.68 -12.95 0.65
N PRO A 220 2.69 -11.74 1.20
CA PRO A 220 1.78 -11.37 2.26
C PRO A 220 0.33 -11.33 1.79
N TRP A 221 -0.60 -11.45 2.75
CA TRP A 221 -1.97 -11.01 2.54
C TRP A 221 -2.02 -9.49 2.51
N ARG A 222 -2.76 -8.94 1.55
CA ARG A 222 -2.99 -7.52 1.37
C ARG A 222 -4.40 -7.25 0.87
N ASP A 223 -4.83 -6.01 0.90
CA ASP A 223 -5.95 -5.48 0.13
C ASP A 223 -5.50 -4.35 -0.81
N THR A 224 -4.30 -3.80 -0.56
CA THR A 224 -3.70 -2.72 -1.35
C THR A 224 -2.23 -3.02 -1.60
N ALA A 225 -1.80 -3.05 -2.87
CA ALA A 225 -0.42 -3.33 -3.24
C ALA A 225 0.11 -2.34 -4.28
N LEU A 226 1.35 -1.88 -4.10
CA LEU A 226 1.97 -0.91 -5.00
C LEU A 226 2.52 -1.61 -6.24
N VAL A 227 1.97 -1.30 -7.41
CA VAL A 227 2.44 -1.80 -8.71
C VAL A 227 3.30 -0.71 -9.37
N ASP A 228 4.59 -1.02 -9.54
CA ASP A 228 5.55 -0.10 -10.11
C ASP A 228 5.31 0.14 -11.61
N PRO A 229 5.82 1.25 -12.19
CA PRO A 229 5.77 1.51 -13.62
C PRO A 229 6.33 0.34 -14.44
N ALA A 230 5.65 -0.03 -15.51
CA ALA A 230 6.00 -1.13 -16.42
C ALA A 230 6.15 -2.52 -15.73
N ALA A 231 5.73 -2.65 -14.47
CA ALA A 231 5.82 -3.89 -13.71
C ALA A 231 4.57 -4.78 -13.89
N ARG A 232 4.75 -6.03 -13.45
CA ARG A 232 3.66 -7.01 -13.31
C ARG A 232 3.54 -7.42 -11.86
N ALA A 233 2.30 -7.63 -11.42
CA ALA A 233 1.99 -8.14 -10.10
C ALA A 233 0.94 -9.25 -10.21
N GLU A 234 0.98 -10.19 -9.28
CA GLU A 234 0.04 -11.31 -9.23
C GLU A 234 -0.65 -11.33 -7.87
N PHE A 235 -1.99 -11.29 -7.89
CA PHE A 235 -2.84 -11.23 -6.71
C PHE A 235 -3.82 -12.40 -6.73
N ALA A 236 -3.64 -13.34 -5.80
CA ALA A 236 -4.47 -14.54 -5.70
C ALA A 236 -5.42 -14.45 -4.51
N PHE A 237 -6.68 -14.79 -4.72
CA PHE A 237 -7.72 -14.74 -3.69
C PHE A 237 -8.81 -15.77 -3.92
N VAL A 238 -9.62 -16.02 -2.88
CA VAL A 238 -10.89 -16.73 -2.98
C VAL A 238 -12.01 -15.72 -3.04
N ALA A 239 -12.88 -15.82 -4.03
CA ALA A 239 -14.04 -14.95 -4.18
C ALA A 239 -15.16 -15.42 -3.21
N ASP A 240 -15.01 -15.14 -1.91
CA ASP A 240 -15.91 -15.66 -0.86
C ASP A 240 -16.97 -14.65 -0.37
N ASN A 241 -16.81 -13.37 -0.71
CA ASN A 241 -17.67 -12.29 -0.27
C ASN A 241 -18.57 -11.80 -1.43
N PRO A 242 -19.84 -12.21 -1.51
CA PRO A 242 -20.72 -11.85 -2.62
C PRO A 242 -21.04 -10.36 -2.62
N GLY A 243 -21.20 -9.78 -3.81
CA GLY A 243 -21.50 -8.36 -4.01
C GLY A 243 -20.76 -7.73 -5.17
N ASP A 244 -20.97 -6.45 -5.37
CA ASP A 244 -20.25 -5.62 -6.34
C ASP A 244 -19.10 -4.89 -5.62
N TRP A 245 -17.88 -5.23 -6.00
CA TRP A 245 -16.67 -4.74 -5.38
C TRP A 245 -15.87 -3.87 -6.32
N MET A 246 -15.49 -2.69 -5.87
CA MET A 246 -14.65 -1.80 -6.65
C MET A 246 -13.22 -2.35 -6.70
N VAL A 247 -12.61 -2.31 -7.88
CA VAL A 247 -11.18 -2.47 -8.11
C VAL A 247 -10.66 -1.15 -8.68
N HIS A 248 -9.62 -0.58 -8.07
CA HIS A 248 -9.15 0.75 -8.48
C HIS A 248 -7.71 1.03 -8.04
N CYS A 249 -7.15 2.09 -8.61
CA CYS A 249 -5.96 2.74 -8.06
C CYS A 249 -6.33 3.59 -6.85
N HIS A 250 -5.58 3.52 -5.77
CA HIS A 250 -5.83 4.32 -4.57
C HIS A 250 -5.24 5.75 -4.63
N VAL A 251 -4.59 6.14 -5.75
CA VAL A 251 -4.36 7.56 -6.08
C VAL A 251 -5.69 8.14 -6.51
N LEU A 252 -6.24 9.09 -5.73
CA LEU A 252 -7.61 9.57 -5.91
C LEU A 252 -7.83 10.19 -7.29
N GLU A 253 -6.87 10.97 -7.80
CA GLU A 253 -6.96 11.58 -9.12
C GLU A 253 -6.96 10.55 -10.25
N HIS A 254 -6.25 9.41 -10.08
CA HIS A 254 -6.29 8.33 -11.06
C HIS A 254 -7.62 7.59 -11.05
N GLN A 255 -8.15 7.30 -9.85
CA GLN A 255 -9.46 6.68 -9.66
C GLN A 255 -10.54 7.52 -10.33
N GLU A 256 -10.65 8.82 -9.96
CA GLU A 256 -11.64 9.75 -10.51
C GLU A 256 -11.51 9.94 -12.03
N ALA A 257 -10.30 9.84 -12.55
CA ALA A 257 -10.03 9.96 -13.98
C ALA A 257 -10.16 8.63 -14.75
N GLY A 258 -10.63 7.55 -14.10
CA GLY A 258 -11.07 6.33 -14.76
C GLY A 258 -10.30 5.04 -14.44
N LEU A 259 -9.27 5.08 -13.56
CA LEU A 259 -8.55 3.85 -13.17
C LEU A 259 -9.32 3.08 -12.10
N MET A 260 -10.49 2.63 -12.48
CA MET A 260 -11.41 1.89 -11.62
C MET A 260 -12.32 0.96 -12.42
N GLY A 261 -12.91 0.00 -11.77
CA GLY A 261 -13.88 -0.92 -12.32
C GLY A 261 -14.66 -1.63 -11.22
N VAL A 262 -15.60 -2.48 -11.60
CA VAL A 262 -16.40 -3.29 -10.69
C VAL A 262 -16.16 -4.78 -10.96
N VAL A 263 -15.99 -5.53 -9.89
CA VAL A 263 -15.94 -6.99 -9.87
C VAL A 263 -17.18 -7.48 -9.13
N ARG A 264 -17.99 -8.30 -9.78
CA ARG A 264 -19.16 -8.94 -9.16
C ARG A 264 -18.81 -10.34 -8.71
N ILE A 265 -19.09 -10.66 -7.46
CA ILE A 265 -18.97 -12.01 -6.88
C ILE A 265 -20.39 -12.53 -6.65
N GLU A 266 -20.76 -13.65 -7.30
CA GLU A 266 -22.11 -14.25 -7.29
C GLU A 266 -22.06 -15.78 -7.26
#